data_23601743537c0c397233b95781130d5a
#
_entry.id   23601743537c0c397233b95781130d5a
#
_cell.length_a   1.000
_cell.length_b   1.000
_cell.length_c   1.000
_cell.angle_alpha   90.00
_cell.angle_beta   90.00
_cell.angle_gamma   90.00
#
_symmetry.space_group_name_H-M   'P 1'
#
loop_
_entity.id
_entity.type
_entity.pdbx_description
1 polymer ?
#
loop_
_entity_poly.entity_id
_entity_poly.type
_entity_poly.pdbx_seq_one_letter_code
_entity_poly.pdbx_strand_id
1 'polypeptide(L)' 'MKIVIAPDSFKGSLTASQVCDIAANAAREVFPDAAVQKLPLAD' A
#
# COMPACT_ATOMS: atom_id res chain seq x y z
N MET A 1 15.51 -4.45 -2.65
CA MET A 1 14.63 -3.37 -3.13
C MET A 1 13.64 -2.99 -2.04
N LYS A 2 13.39 -1.71 -1.87
CA LYS A 2 12.42 -1.23 -0.90
C LYS A 2 11.28 -0.51 -1.61
N ILE A 3 10.05 -0.86 -1.26
CA ILE A 3 8.85 -0.26 -1.83
C ILE A 3 8.08 0.42 -0.71
N VAL A 4 7.78 1.70 -0.88
CA VAL A 4 6.99 2.47 0.08
C VAL A 4 5.64 2.79 -0.56
N ILE A 5 4.56 2.47 0.15
CA ILE A 5 3.20 2.72 -0.32
C ILE A 5 2.56 3.75 0.61
N ALA A 6 2.30 4.94 0.09
CA ALA A 6 1.74 6.04 0.87
C ALA A 6 0.61 6.71 0.08
N PRO A 7 -0.53 6.03 -0.07
CA PRO A 7 -1.65 6.59 -0.81
C PRO A 7 -2.32 7.72 -0.02
N ASP A 8 -2.87 8.68 -0.74
CA ASP A 8 -3.71 9.69 -0.14
C ASP A 8 -5.02 9.06 0.34
N SER A 9 -5.74 9.78 1.19
CA SER A 9 -7.04 9.31 1.61
C SER A 9 -8.01 9.31 0.43
N PHE A 10 -8.94 8.36 0.46
CA PHE A 10 -9.91 8.18 -0.61
C PHE A 10 -11.31 8.42 -0.07
N LYS A 11 -12.11 9.09 -0.88
CA LYS A 11 -13.53 9.23 -0.60
C LYS A 11 -14.26 8.13 -1.36
N GLY A 12 -15.08 7.39 -0.65
CA GLY A 12 -15.83 6.32 -1.28
C GLY A 12 -15.67 5.01 -0.54
N SER A 13 -15.49 3.93 -1.25
CA SER A 13 -15.60 2.59 -0.70
C SER A 13 -14.31 2.02 -0.12
N LEU A 14 -13.17 2.66 -0.35
CA LEU A 14 -11.88 2.14 0.15
C LEU A 14 -11.21 3.12 1.09
N THR A 15 -10.66 2.60 2.17
CA THR A 15 -9.82 3.39 3.07
C THR A 15 -8.37 3.36 2.58
N ALA A 16 -7.55 4.30 3.05
CA ALA A 16 -6.12 4.29 2.71
C ALA A 16 -5.47 2.98 3.17
N SER A 17 -5.89 2.45 4.32
CA SER A 17 -5.35 1.18 4.82
C SER A 17 -5.66 0.02 3.88
N GLN A 18 -6.89 -0.03 3.35
CA GLN A 18 -7.28 -1.08 2.42
C GLN A 18 -6.47 -0.98 1.12
N VAL A 19 -6.28 0.25 0.61
CA VAL A 19 -5.49 0.45 -0.60
C VAL A 19 -4.04 0.02 -0.36
N CYS A 20 -3.47 0.34 0.80
CA CYS A 20 -2.12 -0.10 1.15
C CYS A 20 -2.01 -1.62 1.14
N ASP A 21 -2.99 -2.32 1.69
CA ASP A 21 -2.96 -3.78 1.74
C ASP A 21 -3.02 -4.39 0.34
N ILE A 22 -3.89 -3.87 -0.51
CA ILE A 22 -4.01 -4.35 -1.88
C ILE A 22 -2.70 -4.11 -2.64
N ALA A 23 -2.17 -2.90 -2.54
CA ALA A 23 -0.93 -2.55 -3.24
C ALA A 23 0.26 -3.35 -2.72
N ALA A 24 0.32 -3.58 -1.40
CA ALA A 24 1.42 -4.36 -0.81
C ALA A 24 1.37 -5.80 -1.30
N ASN A 25 0.19 -6.41 -1.36
CA ASN A 25 0.05 -7.77 -1.86
C ASN A 25 0.48 -7.87 -3.32
N ALA A 26 0.07 -6.90 -4.15
CA ALA A 26 0.47 -6.89 -5.55
C ALA A 26 1.99 -6.73 -5.69
N ALA A 27 2.59 -5.85 -4.88
CA ALA A 27 4.03 -5.64 -4.92
C ALA A 27 4.80 -6.91 -4.56
N ARG A 28 4.32 -7.66 -3.56
CA ARG A 28 4.97 -8.90 -3.15
C ARG A 28 4.89 -9.98 -4.22
N GLU A 29 3.82 -9.99 -5.01
CA GLU A 29 3.70 -10.95 -6.11
C GLU A 29 4.70 -10.65 -7.22
N VAL A 30 4.92 -9.38 -7.51
CA VAL A 30 5.83 -8.97 -8.58
C VAL A 30 7.28 -8.97 -8.10
N PHE A 31 7.51 -8.55 -6.85
CA PHE A 31 8.85 -8.43 -6.27
C PHE A 31 8.90 -9.13 -4.92
N PRO A 32 8.94 -10.46 -4.90
CA PRO A 32 8.84 -11.21 -3.64
C PRO A 32 9.98 -10.93 -2.66
N ASP A 33 11.12 -10.44 -3.15
CA ASP A 33 12.26 -10.14 -2.29
C ASP A 33 12.27 -8.69 -1.81
N ALA A 34 11.30 -7.88 -2.21
CA ALA A 34 11.27 -6.49 -1.82
C ALA A 34 10.76 -6.31 -0.40
N ALA A 35 11.31 -5.32 0.30
CA ALA A 35 10.76 -4.88 1.57
C ALA A 35 9.65 -3.89 1.28
N VAL A 36 8.45 -4.18 1.75
CA VAL A 36 7.28 -3.33 1.51
C VAL A 36 6.90 -2.62 2.80
N GLN A 37 6.87 -1.29 2.75
CA GLN A 37 6.47 -0.47 3.87
C GLN A 37 5.17 0.25 3.54
N LYS A 38 4.19 0.14 4.43
CA LYS A 38 2.89 0.77 4.27
C LYS A 38 2.82 2.00 5.18
N LEU A 39 2.49 3.14 4.59
CA LEU A 39 2.35 4.40 5.31
C LEU A 39 0.97 4.98 5.00
N PRO A 40 -0.09 4.41 5.57
CA PRO A 40 -1.43 4.94 5.32
C PRO A 40 -1.56 6.32 5.94
N LEU A 41 -1.99 7.28 5.12
CA LEU A 41 -2.16 8.65 5.57
C LEU A 41 -3.55 8.82 6.16
N ALA A 42 -3.61 9.39 7.35
CA ALA A 42 -4.89 9.66 8.00
C ALA A 42 -5.50 10.91 7.40
N ASP A 43 -6.83 10.96 7.43
CA ASP A 43 -7.56 12.14 6.99
C ASP A 43 -7.46 13.26 8.01
#